data_c219062c35777f5cefc7a04d3c4c51b1
#
_entry.id   c219062c35777f5cefc7a04d3c4c51b1
#
_cell.length_a   1.000
_cell.length_b   1.000
_cell.length_c   1.000
_cell.angle_alpha   90.00
_cell.angle_beta   90.00
_cell.angle_gamma   90.00
#
_symmetry.space_group_name_H-M   'P 1'
#
loop_
_entity.id
_entity.type
_entity.pdbx_description
1 polymer ?
#
loop_
_entity_poly.entity_id
_entity_poly.type
_entity_poly.pdbx_seq_one_letter_code
_entity_poly.pdbx_strand_id
1 'polypeptide(L)'
;KFRVYTTVDDLIRDFEKLCFHQEEPFPSTSTFSQYKVFEAAKNQDVKILFDGHGADEILAGYPGYIHWYLQEVISRHKLGSTRKERLAFKNNGQQFIWDFKNYMAAFLPSHAAMALEKREYLKTIHHPFINTDFLRLMKGREWEGIHKPIVTKLNDILYFSTCEMGLEQLLRFTDRNSMAHGIQIRMPFLNHELVEFIFTLPSPFKMHDGWTKFLLRKAMDKKLPDEIIWRKDKV
;
A
#
# COMPACT_ATOMS: atom_id res chain seq x y z
N LYS A 1 18.81 14.91 13.26
CA LYS A 1 17.43 14.40 13.07
C LYS A 1 16.48 15.58 13.15
N PHE A 2 15.74 15.83 12.07
CA PHE A 2 14.68 16.85 12.03
C PHE A 2 13.33 16.16 12.20
N ARG A 3 12.39 16.82 12.86
CA ARG A 3 11.00 16.39 12.99
C ARG A 3 10.09 17.51 12.55
N VAL A 4 9.07 17.18 11.82
CA VAL A 4 8.04 18.11 11.36
C VAL A 4 6.75 17.76 12.10
N TYR A 5 6.15 18.75 12.73
CA TYR A 5 4.86 18.65 13.38
C TYR A 5 3.90 19.59 12.64
N THR A 6 2.86 19.02 12.07
CA THR A 6 1.85 19.78 11.34
C THR A 6 0.66 20.07 12.24
N THR A 7 0.13 21.28 12.14
CA THR A 7 -1.06 21.71 12.86
C THR A 7 -2.24 21.94 11.89
N VAL A 8 -3.43 22.09 12.42
CA VAL A 8 -4.62 22.47 11.63
C VAL A 8 -4.44 23.86 11.03
N ASP A 9 -3.85 24.79 11.76
CA ASP A 9 -3.59 26.15 11.29
C ASP A 9 -2.60 26.18 10.12
N ASP A 10 -1.58 25.30 10.16
CA ASP A 10 -0.67 25.13 9.04
C ASP A 10 -1.38 24.61 7.80
N LEU A 11 -2.29 23.65 7.98
CA LEU A 11 -3.08 23.11 6.88
C LEU A 11 -3.96 24.20 6.25
N ILE A 12 -4.68 24.96 7.07
CA ILE A 12 -5.57 26.05 6.59
C ILE A 12 -4.75 27.09 5.81
N ARG A 13 -3.60 27.50 6.35
CA ARG A 13 -2.74 28.51 5.72
C ARG A 13 -2.18 28.06 4.36
N ASP A 14 -1.76 26.80 4.25
CA ASP A 14 -1.01 26.30 3.11
C ASP A 14 -1.87 25.45 2.15
N PHE A 15 -3.17 25.26 2.44
CA PHE A 15 -4.06 24.37 1.69
C PHE A 15 -4.18 24.73 0.21
N GLU A 16 -4.38 26.01 -0.10
CA GLU A 16 -4.51 26.47 -1.48
C GLU A 16 -3.22 26.22 -2.28
N LYS A 17 -2.05 26.44 -1.67
CA LYS A 17 -0.76 26.15 -2.29
C LYS A 17 -0.59 24.66 -2.56
N LEU A 18 -0.98 23.84 -1.58
CA LEU A 18 -0.95 22.38 -1.75
C LEU A 18 -1.85 21.95 -2.90
N CYS A 19 -3.10 22.42 -2.95
CA CYS A 19 -4.03 22.14 -4.04
C CYS A 19 -3.48 22.56 -5.41
N PHE A 20 -2.88 23.75 -5.48
CA PHE A 20 -2.25 24.27 -6.70
C PHE A 20 -1.16 23.33 -7.21
N HIS A 21 -0.27 22.85 -6.33
CA HIS A 21 0.81 21.95 -6.72
C HIS A 21 0.36 20.53 -7.02
N GLN A 22 -0.68 20.04 -6.32
CA GLN A 22 -1.21 18.70 -6.56
C GLN A 22 -2.02 18.60 -7.85
N GLU A 23 -2.66 19.69 -8.29
CA GLU A 23 -3.49 19.80 -9.52
C GLU A 23 -4.68 18.84 -9.58
N GLU A 24 -4.78 17.91 -8.66
CA GLU A 24 -5.85 16.91 -8.55
C GLU A 24 -6.25 16.68 -7.09
N PRO A 25 -7.48 16.21 -6.82
CA PRO A 25 -7.90 15.83 -5.48
C PRO A 25 -7.01 14.77 -4.88
N PHE A 26 -6.71 14.90 -3.60
CA PHE A 26 -5.94 13.93 -2.82
C PHE A 26 -6.78 13.40 -1.64
N PRO A 27 -6.65 12.10 -1.29
CA PRO A 27 -7.58 11.43 -0.39
C PRO A 27 -7.30 11.65 1.10
N SER A 28 -6.14 12.23 1.44
CA SER A 28 -5.67 12.21 2.83
C SER A 28 -4.79 13.41 3.17
N THR A 29 -4.86 13.84 4.43
CA THR A 29 -3.95 14.85 5.01
C THR A 29 -2.49 14.38 5.10
N SER A 30 -2.20 13.11 4.86
CA SER A 30 -0.81 12.62 4.76
C SER A 30 -0.04 13.29 3.63
N THR A 31 -0.72 13.66 2.54
CA THR A 31 -0.15 14.46 1.44
C THR A 31 0.35 15.82 1.94
N PHE A 32 -0.41 16.47 2.81
CA PHE A 32 0.02 17.72 3.45
C PHE A 32 1.22 17.53 4.37
N SER A 33 1.19 16.49 5.20
CA SER A 33 2.33 16.20 6.10
C SER A 33 3.62 15.96 5.30
N GLN A 34 3.54 15.25 4.19
CA GLN A 34 4.66 15.05 3.27
C GLN A 34 5.14 16.38 2.64
N TYR A 35 4.21 17.24 2.21
CA TYR A 35 4.52 18.58 1.70
C TYR A 35 5.36 19.38 2.69
N LYS A 36 4.98 19.35 3.98
CA LYS A 36 5.73 20.04 5.05
C LYS A 36 7.09 19.40 5.34
N VAL A 37 7.26 18.09 5.12
CA VAL A 37 8.57 17.44 5.22
C VAL A 37 9.52 17.95 4.12
N PHE A 38 9.03 18.11 2.89
CA PHE A 38 9.84 18.69 1.80
C PHE A 38 10.16 20.16 2.02
N GLU A 39 9.22 20.93 2.54
CA GLU A 39 9.47 22.32 2.94
C GLU A 39 10.60 22.40 3.97
N ALA A 40 10.57 21.56 5.00
CA ALA A 40 11.62 21.49 6.01
C ALA A 40 12.98 21.07 5.43
N ALA A 41 12.99 20.12 4.49
CA ALA A 41 14.22 19.72 3.81
C ALA A 41 14.82 20.86 2.94
N LYS A 42 13.95 21.57 2.21
CA LYS A 42 14.36 22.76 1.44
C LYS A 42 15.01 23.81 2.34
N ASN A 43 14.44 24.06 3.51
CA ASN A 43 14.95 25.04 4.49
C ASN A 43 16.31 24.63 5.09
N GLN A 44 16.76 23.40 4.86
CA GLN A 44 18.08 22.89 5.24
C GLN A 44 18.99 22.70 4.01
N ASP A 45 18.68 23.36 2.87
CA ASP A 45 19.42 23.25 1.61
C ASP A 45 19.60 21.83 1.06
N VAL A 46 18.74 20.90 1.49
CA VAL A 46 18.74 19.54 0.95
C VAL A 46 18.17 19.55 -0.46
N LYS A 47 18.92 19.03 -1.42
CA LYS A 47 18.54 18.98 -2.85
C LYS A 47 18.04 17.62 -3.28
N ILE A 48 18.45 16.54 -2.61
CA ILE A 48 18.13 15.16 -2.95
C ILE A 48 17.70 14.42 -1.68
N LEU A 49 16.57 13.72 -1.76
CA LEU A 49 16.10 12.83 -0.70
C LEU A 49 15.97 11.40 -1.22
N PHE A 50 16.29 10.44 -0.36
CA PHE A 50 15.96 9.03 -0.57
C PHE A 50 14.65 8.71 0.14
N ASP A 51 13.72 8.09 -0.61
CA ASP A 51 12.42 7.71 -0.12
C ASP A 51 12.21 6.18 -0.17
N GLY A 52 11.44 5.66 0.77
CA GLY A 52 11.13 4.24 0.90
C GLY A 52 9.90 3.76 0.13
N HIS A 53 9.30 4.58 -0.73
CA HIS A 53 8.14 4.18 -1.53
C HIS A 53 8.43 2.93 -2.38
N GLY A 54 7.41 2.13 -2.58
CA GLY A 54 7.49 0.86 -3.28
C GLY A 54 7.83 -0.34 -2.37
N ALA A 55 8.51 -0.12 -1.24
CA ALA A 55 8.92 -1.22 -0.37
C ALA A 55 7.72 -1.99 0.24
N ASP A 56 6.62 -1.32 0.55
CA ASP A 56 5.41 -1.95 1.06
C ASP A 56 4.68 -2.74 -0.03
N GLU A 57 4.65 -2.21 -1.24
CA GLU A 57 3.98 -2.79 -2.39
C GLU A 57 4.69 -4.05 -2.88
N ILE A 58 6.01 -3.99 -3.08
CA ILE A 58 6.76 -5.13 -3.63
C ILE A 58 7.09 -6.22 -2.60
N LEU A 59 7.23 -5.85 -1.32
CA LEU A 59 7.62 -6.76 -0.23
C LEU A 59 6.48 -7.08 0.75
N ALA A 60 5.24 -6.78 0.37
CA ALA A 60 4.05 -7.07 1.16
C ALA A 60 4.08 -6.45 2.58
N GLY A 61 4.38 -5.15 2.67
CA GLY A 61 4.49 -4.45 3.95
C GLY A 61 3.15 -4.07 4.60
N TYR A 62 2.06 -3.98 3.84
CA TYR A 62 0.75 -3.59 4.38
C TYR A 62 0.04 -4.76 5.06
N PRO A 63 -0.57 -4.55 6.25
CA PRO A 63 -1.38 -5.58 6.93
C PRO A 63 -2.51 -6.13 6.05
N GLY A 64 -3.03 -5.33 5.13
CA GLY A 64 -4.05 -5.75 4.16
C GLY A 64 -3.62 -6.91 3.26
N TYR A 65 -2.32 -7.17 3.09
CA TYR A 65 -1.84 -8.29 2.29
C TYR A 65 -1.83 -9.63 3.04
N ILE A 66 -1.95 -9.62 4.38
CA ILE A 66 -1.87 -10.84 5.21
C ILE A 66 -2.97 -11.84 4.82
N HIS A 67 -4.19 -11.38 4.54
CA HIS A 67 -5.26 -12.30 4.15
C HIS A 67 -5.00 -12.97 2.80
N TRP A 68 -4.41 -12.28 1.83
CA TRP A 68 -4.04 -12.87 0.54
C TRP A 68 -2.94 -13.92 0.68
N TYR A 69 -1.93 -13.63 1.51
CA TYR A 69 -0.89 -14.60 1.84
C TYR A 69 -1.47 -15.86 2.50
N LEU A 70 -2.32 -15.69 3.51
CA LEU A 70 -2.93 -16.81 4.21
C LEU A 70 -3.88 -17.61 3.31
N GLN A 71 -4.61 -16.96 2.39
CA GLN A 71 -5.44 -17.65 1.40
C GLN A 71 -4.58 -18.49 0.43
N GLU A 72 -3.45 -17.97 -0.02
CA GLU A 72 -2.50 -18.75 -0.83
C GLU A 72 -1.95 -19.96 -0.08
N VAL A 73 -1.60 -19.80 1.21
CA VAL A 73 -1.11 -20.92 2.04
C VAL A 73 -2.16 -22.03 2.18
N ILE A 74 -3.44 -21.66 2.34
CA ILE A 74 -4.57 -22.60 2.42
C ILE A 74 -4.80 -23.30 1.09
N SER A 75 -4.86 -22.56 -0.01
CA SER A 75 -5.15 -23.12 -1.34
C SER A 75 -4.11 -24.18 -1.76
N ARG A 76 -2.91 -24.08 -1.20
CA ARG A 76 -1.84 -25.09 -1.35
C ARG A 76 -1.98 -26.27 -0.37
N HIS A 77 -3.15 -26.48 0.24
CA HIS A 77 -3.44 -27.56 1.21
C HIS A 77 -2.54 -27.58 2.46
N LYS A 78 -2.06 -26.42 2.90
CA LYS A 78 -1.20 -26.28 4.09
C LYS A 78 -1.95 -25.73 5.30
N LEU A 79 -3.05 -26.37 5.70
CA LEU A 79 -3.91 -25.91 6.79
C LEU A 79 -3.17 -25.74 8.13
N GLY A 80 -2.28 -26.68 8.48
CA GLY A 80 -1.47 -26.58 9.70
C GLY A 80 -0.54 -25.35 9.69
N SER A 81 0.09 -25.10 8.56
CA SER A 81 0.95 -23.93 8.35
C SER A 81 0.16 -22.62 8.46
N THR A 82 -1.07 -22.60 7.97
CA THR A 82 -1.93 -21.41 8.06
C THR A 82 -2.25 -21.06 9.51
N ARG A 83 -2.57 -22.05 10.37
CA ARG A 83 -2.81 -21.81 11.80
C ARG A 83 -1.58 -21.25 12.48
N LYS A 84 -0.40 -21.82 12.18
CA LYS A 84 0.90 -21.36 12.71
C LYS A 84 1.17 -19.90 12.29
N GLU A 85 1.07 -19.60 11.01
CA GLU A 85 1.28 -18.24 10.47
C GLU A 85 0.30 -17.23 11.07
N ARG A 86 -0.99 -17.56 11.17
CA ARG A 86 -1.99 -16.68 11.80
C ARG A 86 -1.63 -16.33 13.23
N LEU A 87 -1.22 -17.31 14.03
CA LEU A 87 -0.79 -17.10 15.41
C LEU A 87 0.47 -16.23 15.46
N ALA A 88 1.43 -16.48 14.57
CA ALA A 88 2.66 -15.71 14.48
C ALA A 88 2.38 -14.23 14.15
N PHE A 89 1.51 -13.94 13.15
CA PHE A 89 1.10 -12.57 12.84
C PHE A 89 0.45 -11.87 14.04
N LYS A 90 -0.45 -12.55 14.76
CA LYS A 90 -1.07 -11.98 15.96
C LYS A 90 -0.07 -11.71 17.07
N ASN A 91 0.87 -12.63 17.31
CA ASN A 91 1.92 -12.48 18.32
C ASN A 91 2.88 -11.32 17.98
N ASN A 92 3.04 -11.03 16.69
CA ASN A 92 3.83 -9.90 16.20
C ASN A 92 3.02 -8.59 16.11
N GLY A 93 1.82 -8.53 16.72
CA GLY A 93 1.02 -7.31 16.81
C GLY A 93 0.25 -6.95 15.54
N GLN A 94 0.23 -7.82 14.52
CA GLN A 94 -0.48 -7.53 13.27
C GLN A 94 -2.00 -7.67 13.47
N GLN A 95 -2.74 -6.62 13.13
CA GLN A 95 -4.19 -6.61 13.18
C GLN A 95 -4.75 -6.97 11.81
N PHE A 96 -5.54 -8.04 11.73
CA PHE A 96 -6.26 -8.46 10.53
C PHE A 96 -7.50 -9.24 10.91
N ILE A 97 -8.54 -9.13 10.08
CA ILE A 97 -9.78 -9.88 10.24
C ILE A 97 -9.65 -11.18 9.45
N TRP A 98 -9.95 -12.29 10.12
CA TRP A 98 -9.95 -13.61 9.49
C TRP A 98 -11.23 -14.35 9.88
N ASP A 99 -12.08 -14.56 8.91
CA ASP A 99 -13.38 -15.21 9.06
C ASP A 99 -13.58 -16.34 8.04
N PHE A 100 -14.77 -16.95 8.05
CA PHE A 100 -15.13 -18.02 7.13
C PHE A 100 -15.05 -17.59 5.65
N LYS A 101 -15.32 -16.32 5.34
CA LYS A 101 -15.27 -15.81 3.96
C LYS A 101 -13.86 -15.91 3.39
N ASN A 102 -12.83 -15.77 4.21
CA ASN A 102 -11.43 -15.91 3.78
C ASN A 102 -11.10 -17.35 3.38
N TYR A 103 -11.69 -18.34 4.06
CA TYR A 103 -11.55 -19.75 3.65
C TYR A 103 -12.26 -20.01 2.31
N MET A 104 -13.48 -19.50 2.15
CA MET A 104 -14.21 -19.61 0.88
C MET A 104 -13.44 -18.94 -0.26
N ALA A 105 -12.87 -17.76 -0.04
CA ALA A 105 -12.08 -17.03 -1.02
C ALA A 105 -10.81 -17.80 -1.44
N ALA A 106 -10.19 -18.55 -0.51
CA ALA A 106 -9.01 -19.36 -0.81
C ALA A 106 -9.30 -20.50 -1.81
N PHE A 107 -10.50 -21.10 -1.75
CA PHE A 107 -10.88 -22.21 -2.63
C PHE A 107 -11.67 -21.76 -3.86
N LEU A 108 -12.35 -20.61 -3.80
CA LEU A 108 -13.20 -20.07 -4.85
C LEU A 108 -12.81 -18.61 -5.18
N PRO A 109 -11.59 -18.35 -5.65
CA PRO A 109 -11.09 -16.99 -5.83
C PRO A 109 -11.90 -16.16 -6.85
N SER A 110 -12.39 -16.79 -7.91
CA SER A 110 -13.22 -16.09 -8.92
C SER A 110 -14.56 -15.62 -8.34
N HIS A 111 -15.23 -16.44 -7.53
CA HIS A 111 -16.48 -16.05 -6.87
C HIS A 111 -16.24 -14.94 -5.83
N ALA A 112 -15.12 -15.02 -5.12
CA ALA A 112 -14.73 -13.97 -4.17
C ALA A 112 -14.44 -12.65 -4.89
N ALA A 113 -13.74 -12.68 -6.02
CA ALA A 113 -13.46 -11.50 -6.84
C ALA A 113 -14.77 -10.84 -7.31
N MET A 114 -15.69 -11.61 -7.90
CA MET A 114 -17.01 -11.11 -8.34
C MET A 114 -17.83 -10.50 -7.19
N ALA A 115 -17.82 -11.14 -6.01
CA ALA A 115 -18.52 -10.63 -4.85
C ALA A 115 -17.93 -9.32 -4.33
N LEU A 116 -16.59 -9.17 -4.35
CA LEU A 116 -15.91 -7.93 -3.99
C LEU A 116 -16.19 -6.83 -4.99
N GLU A 117 -16.12 -7.12 -6.28
CA GLU A 117 -16.43 -6.19 -7.37
C GLU A 117 -17.86 -5.65 -7.24
N LYS A 118 -18.83 -6.55 -7.08
CA LYS A 118 -20.23 -6.16 -6.85
C LYS A 118 -20.40 -5.29 -5.62
N ARG A 119 -19.67 -5.58 -4.54
CA ARG A 119 -19.71 -4.78 -3.30
C ARG A 119 -19.15 -3.38 -3.54
N GLU A 120 -18.04 -3.24 -4.23
CA GLU A 120 -17.45 -1.94 -4.55
C GLU A 120 -18.35 -1.13 -5.49
N TYR A 121 -18.96 -1.78 -6.49
CA TYR A 121 -20.00 -1.17 -7.33
C TYR A 121 -21.14 -0.60 -6.49
N LEU A 122 -21.73 -1.41 -5.61
CA LEU A 122 -22.83 -0.97 -4.75
C LEU A 122 -22.43 0.20 -3.84
N LYS A 123 -21.21 0.23 -3.34
CA LYS A 123 -20.72 1.37 -2.55
C LYS A 123 -20.59 2.63 -3.40
N THR A 124 -20.11 2.49 -4.63
CA THR A 124 -19.93 3.60 -5.55
C THR A 124 -21.27 4.23 -5.90
N ILE A 125 -22.25 3.44 -6.34
CA ILE A 125 -23.57 3.97 -6.75
C ILE A 125 -24.41 4.53 -5.58
N HIS A 126 -24.13 4.09 -4.33
CA HIS A 126 -24.80 4.62 -3.13
C HIS A 126 -23.94 5.63 -2.37
N HIS A 127 -22.87 6.13 -2.97
CA HIS A 127 -22.01 7.11 -2.31
C HIS A 127 -22.71 8.47 -2.22
N PRO A 128 -22.78 9.08 -1.02
CA PRO A 128 -23.61 10.28 -0.78
C PRO A 128 -23.16 11.51 -1.58
N PHE A 129 -21.93 11.53 -2.08
CA PHE A 129 -21.37 12.63 -2.86
C PHE A 129 -21.51 12.45 -4.38
N ILE A 130 -22.09 11.33 -4.85
CA ILE A 130 -22.29 11.10 -6.29
C ILE A 130 -23.70 11.53 -6.67
N ASN A 131 -23.78 12.42 -7.65
CA ASN A 131 -25.05 12.91 -8.18
C ASN A 131 -25.79 11.78 -8.95
N THR A 132 -27.08 11.63 -8.68
CA THR A 132 -27.93 10.61 -9.31
C THR A 132 -28.08 10.79 -10.83
N ASP A 133 -28.07 12.04 -11.32
CA ASP A 133 -28.14 12.29 -12.75
C ASP A 133 -26.84 11.92 -13.45
N PHE A 134 -25.68 12.12 -12.80
CA PHE A 134 -24.40 11.60 -13.28
C PHE A 134 -24.41 10.07 -13.37
N LEU A 135 -24.93 9.36 -12.36
CA LEU A 135 -25.07 7.91 -12.42
C LEU A 135 -25.95 7.43 -13.58
N ARG A 136 -27.03 8.16 -13.88
CA ARG A 136 -27.89 7.84 -15.05
C ARG A 136 -27.14 8.01 -16.37
N LEU A 137 -26.35 9.06 -16.51
CA LEU A 137 -25.52 9.30 -17.70
C LEU A 137 -24.43 8.25 -17.89
N MET A 138 -23.90 7.74 -16.79
CA MET A 138 -22.84 6.72 -16.79
C MET A 138 -23.34 5.28 -16.82
N LYS A 139 -24.68 5.08 -16.92
CA LYS A 139 -25.26 3.73 -16.96
C LYS A 139 -24.71 2.89 -18.11
N GLY A 140 -24.17 1.73 -17.77
CA GLY A 140 -23.50 0.82 -18.71
C GLY A 140 -22.01 1.10 -18.93
N ARG A 141 -21.47 2.17 -18.32
CA ARG A 141 -20.05 2.54 -18.37
C ARG A 141 -19.42 2.58 -16.98
N GLU A 142 -20.13 2.14 -15.96
CA GLU A 142 -19.73 2.25 -14.56
C GLU A 142 -18.45 1.47 -14.23
N TRP A 143 -18.09 0.54 -15.11
CA TRP A 143 -16.94 -0.34 -14.95
C TRP A 143 -15.89 -0.19 -16.06
N GLU A 144 -15.93 0.91 -16.78
CA GLU A 144 -14.81 1.26 -17.66
C GLU A 144 -13.62 1.69 -16.80
N GLY A 145 -12.57 0.88 -16.70
CA GLY A 145 -11.39 1.23 -15.92
C GLY A 145 -10.57 0.02 -15.48
N ILE A 146 -9.80 0.24 -14.43
CA ILE A 146 -8.87 -0.76 -13.88
C ILE A 146 -9.63 -1.73 -12.98
N HIS A 147 -9.69 -2.99 -13.37
CA HIS A 147 -10.30 -4.06 -12.59
C HIS A 147 -9.29 -4.79 -11.73
N LYS A 148 -9.67 -5.05 -10.49
CA LYS A 148 -8.85 -5.86 -9.60
C LYS A 148 -8.77 -7.29 -10.12
N PRO A 149 -7.56 -7.88 -10.23
CA PRO A 149 -7.41 -9.23 -10.76
C PRO A 149 -8.02 -10.27 -9.83
N ILE A 150 -8.27 -11.46 -10.39
CA ILE A 150 -8.56 -12.65 -9.59
C ILE A 150 -7.26 -13.02 -8.86
N VAL A 151 -7.23 -12.82 -7.55
CA VAL A 151 -6.04 -13.05 -6.74
C VAL A 151 -5.97 -14.49 -6.30
N THR A 152 -4.99 -15.23 -6.78
CA THR A 152 -4.70 -16.63 -6.40
C THR A 152 -3.43 -16.75 -5.57
N LYS A 153 -2.50 -15.81 -5.76
CA LYS A 153 -1.22 -15.72 -5.06
C LYS A 153 -1.03 -14.31 -4.50
N LEU A 154 -0.20 -14.19 -3.49
CA LEU A 154 0.19 -12.90 -2.96
C LEU A 154 0.78 -11.99 -4.05
N ASN A 155 1.60 -12.53 -4.95
CA ASN A 155 2.22 -11.77 -6.03
C ASN A 155 1.19 -11.13 -6.98
N ASP A 156 0.01 -11.71 -7.20
CA ASP A 156 -1.01 -11.14 -8.07
C ASP A 156 -1.48 -9.78 -7.56
N ILE A 157 -1.78 -9.70 -6.27
CA ILE A 157 -2.21 -8.42 -5.65
C ILE A 157 -1.06 -7.43 -5.48
N LEU A 158 0.16 -7.90 -5.22
CA LEU A 158 1.33 -7.03 -5.15
C LEU A 158 1.62 -6.42 -6.52
N TYR A 159 1.57 -7.21 -7.59
CA TYR A 159 1.74 -6.72 -8.95
C TYR A 159 0.68 -5.65 -9.30
N PHE A 160 -0.58 -5.96 -9.04
CA PHE A 160 -1.67 -5.00 -9.25
C PHE A 160 -1.44 -3.68 -8.50
N SER A 161 -1.05 -3.77 -7.21
CA SER A 161 -0.82 -2.58 -6.38
C SER A 161 0.42 -1.79 -6.80
N THR A 162 1.41 -2.46 -7.40
CA THR A 162 2.67 -1.83 -7.83
C THR A 162 2.57 -1.22 -9.22
N CYS A 163 1.97 -1.96 -10.17
CA CYS A 163 2.06 -1.64 -11.60
C CYS A 163 0.76 -1.07 -12.20
N GLU A 164 -0.41 -1.33 -11.57
CA GLU A 164 -1.69 -0.97 -12.16
C GLU A 164 -2.48 0.05 -11.33
N MET A 165 -2.48 -0.07 -9.99
CA MET A 165 -3.28 0.81 -9.14
C MET A 165 -2.73 0.89 -7.70
N GLY A 166 -2.46 2.11 -7.25
CA GLY A 166 -2.06 2.40 -5.87
C GLY A 166 -0.72 3.10 -5.77
N LEU A 167 0.37 2.44 -6.18
CA LEU A 167 1.69 3.03 -6.11
C LEU A 167 1.83 4.26 -7.01
N GLU A 168 1.30 4.23 -8.23
CA GLU A 168 1.32 5.37 -9.16
C GLU A 168 0.78 6.65 -8.50
N GLN A 169 -0.37 6.55 -7.83
CA GLN A 169 -0.97 7.68 -7.15
C GLN A 169 -0.08 8.23 -6.02
N LEU A 170 0.54 7.34 -5.24
CA LEU A 170 1.48 7.73 -4.18
C LEU A 170 2.72 8.44 -4.76
N LEU A 171 3.25 7.91 -5.85
CA LEU A 171 4.40 8.48 -6.53
C LEU A 171 4.08 9.88 -7.07
N ARG A 172 2.90 10.06 -7.66
CA ARG A 172 2.43 11.35 -8.15
C ARG A 172 2.34 12.38 -7.02
N PHE A 173 1.72 12.05 -5.89
CA PHE A 173 1.66 12.97 -4.75
C PHE A 173 3.06 13.35 -4.25
N THR A 174 3.95 12.38 -4.21
CA THR A 174 5.33 12.58 -3.77
C THR A 174 6.10 13.46 -4.74
N ASP A 175 5.98 13.22 -6.04
CA ASP A 175 6.62 14.01 -7.08
C ASP A 175 6.13 15.47 -7.03
N ARG A 176 4.82 15.70 -6.99
CA ARG A 176 4.23 17.04 -6.89
C ARG A 176 4.70 17.79 -5.64
N ASN A 177 4.70 17.13 -4.49
CA ASN A 177 5.18 17.72 -3.25
C ASN A 177 6.67 18.06 -3.30
N SER A 178 7.49 17.18 -3.84
CA SER A 178 8.94 17.40 -3.93
C SER A 178 9.28 18.53 -4.91
N MET A 179 8.60 18.56 -6.06
CA MET A 179 8.80 19.59 -7.08
C MET A 179 8.32 20.97 -6.61
N ALA A 180 7.27 21.04 -5.78
CA ALA A 180 6.83 22.29 -5.14
C ALA A 180 7.95 22.95 -4.32
N HIS A 181 8.90 22.16 -3.85
CA HIS A 181 10.04 22.64 -3.06
C HIS A 181 11.39 22.55 -3.79
N GLY A 182 11.41 22.09 -5.04
CA GLY A 182 12.63 21.95 -5.84
C GLY A 182 13.58 20.86 -5.33
N ILE A 183 13.02 19.78 -4.76
CA ILE A 183 13.77 18.65 -4.21
C ILE A 183 13.65 17.45 -5.15
N GLN A 184 14.78 16.83 -5.46
CA GLN A 184 14.83 15.57 -6.21
C GLN A 184 14.62 14.38 -5.29
N ILE A 185 13.73 13.45 -5.68
CA ILE A 185 13.52 12.20 -4.95
C ILE A 185 14.19 11.04 -5.67
N ARG A 186 14.81 10.16 -4.88
CA ARG A 186 15.33 8.87 -5.30
C ARG A 186 14.62 7.76 -4.54
N MET A 187 14.14 6.75 -5.26
CA MET A 187 13.35 5.64 -4.73
C MET A 187 14.07 4.31 -4.99
N PRO A 188 15.02 3.90 -4.13
CA PRO A 188 15.85 2.71 -4.37
C PRO A 188 15.07 1.42 -4.51
N PHE A 189 13.93 1.29 -3.83
CA PHE A 189 13.07 0.09 -3.92
C PHE A 189 12.36 -0.04 -5.26
N LEU A 190 12.31 1.01 -6.07
CA LEU A 190 11.71 1.02 -7.40
C LEU A 190 12.74 0.88 -8.52
N ASN A 191 13.97 0.44 -8.21
CA ASN A 191 14.89 -0.01 -9.24
C ASN A 191 14.28 -1.21 -9.97
N HIS A 192 14.20 -1.14 -11.31
CA HIS A 192 13.47 -2.13 -12.12
C HIS A 192 14.03 -3.56 -11.93
N GLU A 193 15.37 -3.72 -11.89
CA GLU A 193 16.00 -5.03 -11.68
C GLU A 193 15.63 -5.62 -10.32
N LEU A 194 15.57 -4.79 -9.28
CA LEU A 194 15.15 -5.21 -7.94
C LEU A 194 13.67 -5.61 -7.93
N VAL A 195 12.80 -4.83 -8.57
CA VAL A 195 11.37 -5.12 -8.67
C VAL A 195 11.14 -6.44 -9.40
N GLU A 196 11.74 -6.62 -10.58
CA GLU A 196 11.65 -7.85 -11.37
C GLU A 196 12.12 -9.05 -10.53
N PHE A 197 13.30 -8.96 -9.91
CA PHE A 197 13.82 -10.00 -9.04
C PHE A 197 12.85 -10.36 -7.91
N ILE A 198 12.32 -9.38 -7.19
CA ILE A 198 11.40 -9.62 -6.08
C ILE A 198 10.12 -10.33 -6.56
N PHE A 199 9.60 -9.99 -7.75
CA PHE A 199 8.41 -10.66 -8.29
C PHE A 199 8.67 -12.11 -8.73
N THR A 200 9.91 -12.51 -8.98
CA THR A 200 10.25 -13.94 -9.20
C THR A 200 10.18 -14.76 -7.92
N LEU A 201 10.29 -14.12 -6.75
CA LEU A 201 10.36 -14.83 -5.47
C LEU A 201 8.97 -15.30 -4.99
N PRO A 202 8.88 -16.51 -4.43
CA PRO A 202 7.68 -17.01 -3.79
C PRO A 202 7.26 -16.18 -2.57
N SER A 203 5.96 -16.21 -2.26
CA SER A 203 5.35 -15.45 -1.16
C SER A 203 6.01 -15.59 0.21
N PRO A 204 6.56 -16.78 0.61
CA PRO A 204 7.26 -16.92 1.89
C PRO A 204 8.53 -16.06 2.05
N PHE A 205 9.12 -15.57 0.96
CA PHE A 205 10.20 -14.59 1.06
C PHE A 205 9.71 -13.19 1.43
N LYS A 206 8.44 -12.90 1.18
CA LYS A 206 7.82 -11.60 1.46
C LYS A 206 7.13 -11.58 2.81
N MET A 207 6.45 -12.70 3.15
CA MET A 207 5.79 -12.90 4.45
C MET A 207 6.13 -14.28 5.00
N HIS A 208 6.61 -14.35 6.24
CA HIS A 208 6.98 -15.60 6.91
C HIS A 208 7.05 -15.45 8.42
N ASP A 209 6.67 -16.47 9.17
CA ASP A 209 6.68 -16.53 10.62
C ASP A 209 6.05 -15.27 11.28
N GLY A 210 4.96 -14.79 10.68
CA GLY A 210 4.23 -13.62 11.17
C GLY A 210 4.90 -12.26 10.90
N TRP A 211 5.90 -12.22 10.03
CA TRP A 211 6.57 -11.00 9.60
C TRP A 211 6.23 -10.63 8.17
N THR A 212 5.94 -9.36 7.97
CA THR A 212 5.90 -8.70 6.66
C THR A 212 7.30 -8.23 6.27
N LYS A 213 7.55 -7.98 4.98
CA LYS A 213 8.87 -7.57 4.46
C LYS A 213 10.00 -8.53 4.90
N PHE A 214 9.70 -9.83 5.01
CA PHE A 214 10.60 -10.80 5.63
C PHE A 214 11.98 -10.82 4.99
N LEU A 215 12.08 -10.81 3.67
CA LEU A 215 13.35 -10.77 2.94
C LEU A 215 14.18 -9.54 3.31
N LEU A 216 13.56 -8.35 3.36
CA LEU A 216 14.25 -7.12 3.73
C LEU A 216 14.80 -7.18 5.17
N ARG A 217 14.00 -7.70 6.10
CA ARG A 217 14.42 -7.89 7.49
C ARG A 217 15.63 -8.82 7.57
N LYS A 218 15.59 -9.94 6.83
CA LYS A 218 16.72 -10.89 6.76
C LYS A 218 17.97 -10.31 6.08
N ALA A 219 17.80 -9.52 5.03
CA ALA A 219 18.92 -8.85 4.36
C ALA A 219 19.60 -7.80 5.24
N MET A 220 18.86 -7.21 6.19
CA MET A 220 19.38 -6.24 7.15
C MET A 220 19.87 -6.86 8.46
N ASP A 221 19.72 -8.17 8.63
CA ASP A 221 20.22 -8.89 9.80
C ASP A 221 21.72 -8.61 10.00
N LYS A 222 22.13 -8.33 11.23
CA LYS A 222 23.50 -7.91 11.62
C LYS A 222 24.00 -6.58 10.97
N LYS A 223 23.20 -5.89 10.16
CA LYS A 223 23.55 -4.58 9.60
C LYS A 223 22.87 -3.43 10.33
N LEU A 224 21.72 -3.70 10.92
CA LEU A 224 20.97 -2.77 11.75
C LEU A 224 20.65 -3.41 13.10
N PRO A 225 20.38 -2.60 14.16
CA PRO A 225 19.94 -3.10 15.46
C PRO A 225 18.63 -3.91 15.34
N ASP A 226 18.52 -4.98 16.13
CA ASP A 226 17.34 -5.87 16.12
C ASP A 226 16.04 -5.14 16.44
N GLU A 227 16.08 -4.12 17.31
CA GLU A 227 14.94 -3.28 17.65
C GLU A 227 14.36 -2.53 16.43
N ILE A 228 15.19 -2.26 15.42
CA ILE A 228 14.77 -1.65 14.15
C ILE A 228 14.29 -2.73 13.18
N ILE A 229 15.07 -3.81 13.03
CA ILE A 229 14.77 -4.88 12.06
C ILE A 229 13.47 -5.61 12.43
N TRP A 230 13.33 -5.99 13.70
CA TRP A 230 12.20 -6.79 14.20
C TRP A 230 11.15 -5.96 14.92
N ARG A 231 11.09 -4.66 14.62
CA ARG A 231 10.05 -3.79 15.15
C ARG A 231 8.67 -4.26 14.70
N LYS A 232 7.73 -4.37 15.67
CA LYS A 232 6.35 -4.81 15.43
C LYS A 232 5.46 -3.69 14.92
N ASP A 233 5.65 -2.49 15.45
CA ASP A 233 4.81 -1.34 15.13
C ASP A 233 5.23 -0.70 13.81
N LYS A 234 4.23 -0.32 13.02
CA LYS A 234 4.41 0.52 11.85
C LYS A 234 4.53 1.98 12.32
N VAL A 235 5.58 2.67 11.91
CA VAL A 235 5.77 4.11 12.17
C VAL A 235 5.34 4.89 10.97
#